data_8d5ef1c2b9602a7a9d6868994d2f63d8
#
_entry.id   8d5ef1c2b9602a7a9d6868994d2f63d8
#
_cell.length_a   1.000
_cell.length_b   1.000
_cell.length_c   1.000
_cell.angle_alpha   90.00
_cell.angle_beta   90.00
_cell.angle_gamma   90.00
#
_symmetry.space_group_name_H-M   'P 1'
#
loop_
_entity.id
_entity.type
_entity.pdbx_description
1 polymer ?
#
loop_
_entity_poly.entity_id
_entity_poly.type
_entity_poly.pdbx_seq_one_letter_code
_entity_poly.pdbx_strand_id
1 'polypeptide(L)'
;MDKELFDFVAERADILATADSSKQATKDAALDWKEAVEADPACADAETVKLVDFLEGRPNTIEGVIAFLEGPAKEILGEEAAAAGLAAQLERKEAGAKWCDCPACTAATEILAKFGRIEL
;
A
#
# COMPACT_ATOMS: atom_id res chain seq x y z
N MET A 1 12.35 18.74 -4.36
CA MET A 1 11.94 17.80 -3.30
C MET A 1 13.13 17.48 -2.42
N ASP A 2 12.94 17.46 -1.11
CA ASP A 2 13.98 17.11 -0.15
C ASP A 2 14.47 15.67 -0.40
N LYS A 3 15.78 15.45 -0.25
CA LYS A 3 16.39 14.13 -0.52
C LYS A 3 15.82 13.03 0.38
N GLU A 4 15.62 13.30 1.66
CA GLU A 4 15.05 12.32 2.59
C GLU A 4 13.65 11.90 2.17
N LEU A 5 12.83 12.87 1.78
CA LEU A 5 11.48 12.63 1.30
C LEU A 5 11.49 11.87 -0.02
N PHE A 6 12.38 12.25 -0.93
CA PHE A 6 12.57 11.54 -2.20
C PHE A 6 12.93 10.08 -1.97
N ASP A 7 13.92 9.82 -1.11
CA ASP A 7 14.36 8.47 -0.81
C ASP A 7 13.24 7.65 -0.15
N PHE A 8 12.47 8.27 0.74
CA PHE A 8 11.30 7.64 1.37
C PHE A 8 10.29 7.17 0.33
N VAL A 9 9.93 8.03 -0.62
CA VAL A 9 8.98 7.69 -1.69
C VAL A 9 9.58 6.64 -2.63
N ALA A 10 10.86 6.78 -2.99
CA ALA A 10 11.55 5.87 -3.90
C ALA A 10 11.57 4.43 -3.36
N GLU A 11 11.88 4.24 -2.08
CA GLU A 11 11.85 2.92 -1.46
C GLU A 11 10.46 2.28 -1.53
N ARG A 12 9.44 3.06 -1.23
CA ARG A 12 8.06 2.55 -1.25
C ARG A 12 7.53 2.35 -2.65
N ALA A 13 7.94 3.19 -3.60
CA ALA A 13 7.61 2.98 -5.02
C ALA A 13 8.20 1.67 -5.54
N ASP A 14 9.42 1.30 -5.13
CA ASP A 14 10.01 0.01 -5.47
C ASP A 14 9.18 -1.16 -4.93
N ILE A 15 8.72 -1.05 -3.69
CA ILE A 15 7.85 -2.06 -3.08
C ILE A 15 6.53 -2.16 -3.86
N LEU A 16 5.90 -1.04 -4.16
CA LEU A 16 4.64 -1.01 -4.92
C LEU A 16 4.80 -1.61 -6.30
N ALA A 17 5.92 -1.37 -6.96
CA ALA A 17 6.19 -1.88 -8.31
C ALA A 17 6.46 -3.38 -8.34
N THR A 18 6.97 -3.96 -7.26
CA THR A 18 7.46 -5.34 -7.24
C THR A 18 6.68 -6.29 -6.34
N ALA A 19 5.87 -5.77 -5.41
CA ALA A 19 5.13 -6.62 -4.47
C ALA A 19 4.05 -7.44 -5.20
N ASP A 20 3.96 -8.72 -4.89
CA ASP A 20 2.92 -9.60 -5.44
C ASP A 20 1.51 -9.14 -5.05
N SER A 21 1.39 -8.49 -3.90
CA SER A 21 0.11 -7.96 -3.41
C SER A 21 -0.34 -6.68 -4.11
N SER A 22 0.51 -6.05 -4.91
CA SER A 22 0.12 -4.87 -5.70
C SER A 22 -0.74 -5.27 -6.89
N LYS A 23 -1.80 -4.50 -7.12
CA LYS A 23 -2.58 -4.62 -8.35
C LYS A 23 -1.77 -4.03 -9.51
N GLN A 24 -2.05 -4.46 -10.73
CA GLN A 24 -1.29 -4.00 -11.91
C GLN A 24 -1.31 -2.48 -12.07
N ALA A 25 -2.45 -1.84 -11.85
CA ALA A 25 -2.55 -0.37 -11.93
C ALA A 25 -1.62 0.33 -10.92
N THR A 26 -1.47 -0.24 -9.72
CA THR A 26 -0.56 0.28 -8.70
C THR A 26 0.91 0.09 -9.09
N LYS A 27 1.25 -1.08 -9.65
CA LYS A 27 2.60 -1.33 -10.17
C LYS A 27 2.95 -0.33 -11.27
N ASP A 28 2.02 -0.10 -12.19
CA ASP A 28 2.19 0.83 -13.31
C ASP A 28 2.38 2.28 -12.81
N ALA A 29 1.58 2.71 -11.83
CA ALA A 29 1.71 4.05 -11.26
C ALA A 29 3.07 4.27 -10.60
N ALA A 30 3.56 3.26 -9.87
CA ALA A 30 4.87 3.32 -9.22
C ALA A 30 6.01 3.35 -10.25
N LEU A 31 5.90 2.55 -11.31
CA LEU A 31 6.88 2.53 -12.40
C LEU A 31 6.89 3.84 -13.17
N ASP A 32 5.72 4.44 -13.43
CA ASP A 32 5.60 5.74 -14.09
C ASP A 32 6.31 6.82 -13.27
N TRP A 33 6.13 6.81 -11.94
CA TRP A 33 6.83 7.72 -11.05
C TRP A 33 8.34 7.55 -11.16
N LYS A 34 8.82 6.31 -11.12
CA LYS A 34 10.27 6.00 -11.19
C LYS A 34 10.87 6.47 -12.51
N GLU A 35 10.22 6.16 -13.63
CA GLU A 35 10.67 6.57 -14.95
C GLU A 35 10.71 8.09 -15.09
N ALA A 36 9.68 8.78 -14.63
CA ALA A 36 9.59 10.22 -14.71
C ALA A 36 10.71 10.92 -13.92
N VAL A 37 10.96 10.49 -12.68
CA VAL A 37 11.98 11.11 -11.82
C VAL A 37 13.41 10.77 -12.28
N GLU A 38 13.62 9.63 -12.92
CA GLU A 38 14.89 9.27 -13.53
C GLU A 38 15.18 10.13 -14.75
N ALA A 39 14.16 10.39 -15.57
CA ALA A 39 14.30 11.21 -16.75
C ALA A 39 14.49 12.69 -16.42
N ASP A 40 13.78 13.18 -15.40
CA ASP A 40 13.85 14.59 -14.97
C ASP A 40 13.60 14.71 -13.46
N PRO A 41 14.67 14.71 -12.65
CA PRO A 41 14.51 14.85 -11.19
C PRO A 41 13.77 16.10 -10.74
N ALA A 42 13.71 17.15 -11.57
CA ALA A 42 12.99 18.39 -11.28
C ALA A 42 11.48 18.18 -11.23
N CYS A 43 10.94 17.09 -11.84
CA CYS A 43 9.52 16.79 -11.80
C CYS A 43 9.09 15.99 -10.56
N ALA A 44 10.00 15.67 -9.64
CA ALA A 44 9.73 14.80 -8.51
C ALA A 44 8.53 15.25 -7.67
N ASP A 45 8.39 16.55 -7.40
CA ASP A 45 7.26 17.05 -6.61
C ASP A 45 5.92 16.80 -7.31
N ALA A 46 5.84 17.14 -8.59
CA ALA A 46 4.61 16.96 -9.37
C ALA A 46 4.24 15.49 -9.56
N GLU A 47 5.22 14.65 -9.86
CA GLU A 47 5.00 13.22 -10.04
C GLU A 47 4.62 12.53 -8.73
N THR A 48 5.18 12.99 -7.61
CA THR A 48 4.83 12.46 -6.30
C THR A 48 3.38 12.81 -5.93
N VAL A 49 2.92 14.02 -6.25
CA VAL A 49 1.51 14.39 -6.05
C VAL A 49 0.59 13.46 -6.85
N LYS A 50 0.93 13.16 -8.10
CA LYS A 50 0.17 12.21 -8.92
C LYS A 50 0.11 10.83 -8.28
N LEU A 51 1.24 10.34 -7.76
CA LEU A 51 1.28 9.03 -7.11
C LEU A 51 0.44 9.02 -5.83
N VAL A 52 0.57 10.04 -5.00
CA VAL A 52 -0.21 10.16 -3.75
C VAL A 52 -1.71 10.22 -4.06
N ASP A 53 -2.11 11.03 -5.03
CA ASP A 53 -3.52 11.13 -5.44
C ASP A 53 -4.05 9.79 -5.95
N PHE A 54 -3.24 9.05 -6.72
CA PHE A 54 -3.58 7.71 -7.19
C PHE A 54 -3.79 6.74 -6.03
N LEU A 55 -2.93 6.80 -5.01
CA LEU A 55 -2.98 5.87 -3.88
C LEU A 55 -4.14 6.13 -2.93
N GLU A 56 -4.71 7.33 -2.92
CA GLU A 56 -5.85 7.66 -2.05
C GLU A 56 -7.01 6.71 -2.28
N GLY A 57 -7.51 6.11 -1.19
CA GLY A 57 -8.62 5.16 -1.23
C GLY A 57 -8.28 3.76 -1.74
N ARG A 58 -7.03 3.48 -2.09
CA ARG A 58 -6.64 2.16 -2.61
C ARG A 58 -6.21 1.13 -1.56
N PRO A 59 -5.50 1.51 -0.47
CA PRO A 59 -5.17 0.52 0.54
C PRO A 59 -6.42 -0.08 1.17
N ASN A 60 -6.39 -1.39 1.41
CA ASN A 60 -7.49 -2.08 2.07
C ASN A 60 -7.52 -1.72 3.55
N THR A 61 -8.72 -1.47 4.08
CA THR A 61 -8.91 -1.30 5.52
C THR A 61 -8.79 -2.67 6.20
N ILE A 62 -8.49 -2.67 7.50
CA ILE A 62 -8.43 -3.92 8.26
C ILE A 62 -9.79 -4.61 8.30
N GLU A 63 -10.88 -3.85 8.34
CA GLU A 63 -12.24 -4.39 8.27
C GLU A 63 -12.51 -5.08 6.93
N GLY A 64 -12.01 -4.52 5.83
CA GLY A 64 -12.10 -5.13 4.50
C GLY A 64 -11.34 -6.44 4.41
N VAL A 65 -10.14 -6.51 5.00
CA VAL A 65 -9.34 -7.74 5.06
C VAL A 65 -10.05 -8.80 5.90
N ILE A 66 -10.60 -8.42 7.05
CA ILE A 66 -11.35 -9.33 7.92
C ILE A 66 -12.56 -9.90 7.18
N ALA A 67 -13.33 -9.06 6.50
CA ALA A 67 -14.48 -9.50 5.71
C ALA A 67 -14.08 -10.50 4.61
N PHE A 68 -12.97 -10.25 3.93
CA PHE A 68 -12.43 -11.19 2.94
C PHE A 68 -12.08 -12.53 3.58
N LEU A 69 -11.40 -12.52 4.73
CA LEU A 69 -10.99 -13.74 5.43
C LEU A 69 -12.17 -14.53 6.01
N GLU A 70 -13.26 -13.86 6.35
CA GLU A 70 -14.49 -14.50 6.83
C GLU A 70 -15.31 -15.17 5.71
N GLY A 71 -15.11 -14.77 4.47
CA GLY A 71 -15.90 -15.20 3.33
C GLY A 71 -15.05 -15.77 2.18
N PRO A 72 -14.74 -14.98 1.14
CA PRO A 72 -14.11 -15.48 -0.09
C PRO A 72 -12.78 -16.21 0.12
N ALA A 73 -12.01 -15.83 1.13
CA ALA A 73 -10.70 -16.41 1.39
C ALA A 73 -10.78 -17.92 1.69
N LYS A 74 -11.87 -18.39 2.27
CA LYS A 74 -12.07 -19.81 2.57
C LYS A 74 -12.01 -20.68 1.33
N GLU A 75 -12.53 -20.19 0.22
CA GLU A 75 -12.51 -20.90 -1.06
C GLU A 75 -11.18 -20.76 -1.78
N ILE A 76 -10.51 -19.61 -1.64
CA ILE A 76 -9.25 -19.30 -2.34
C ILE A 76 -8.05 -19.88 -1.61
N LEU A 77 -7.97 -19.69 -0.29
CA LEU A 77 -6.82 -20.07 0.54
C LEU A 77 -7.03 -21.39 1.31
N GLY A 78 -8.27 -21.86 1.41
CA GLY A 78 -8.65 -22.97 2.27
C GLY A 78 -9.09 -22.48 3.65
N GLU A 79 -9.93 -23.25 4.33
CA GLU A 79 -10.50 -22.89 5.63
C GLU A 79 -9.44 -22.65 6.71
N GLU A 80 -8.42 -23.51 6.75
CA GLU A 80 -7.37 -23.45 7.77
C GLU A 80 -6.52 -22.17 7.63
N ALA A 81 -6.07 -21.87 6.42
CA ALA A 81 -5.28 -20.68 6.14
C ALA A 81 -6.10 -19.41 6.37
N ALA A 82 -7.37 -19.39 5.96
CA ALA A 82 -8.27 -18.27 6.17
C ALA A 82 -8.52 -18.02 7.66
N ALA A 83 -8.73 -19.09 8.44
CA ALA A 83 -8.94 -18.98 9.89
C ALA A 83 -7.71 -18.44 10.61
N ALA A 84 -6.51 -18.89 10.23
CA ALA A 84 -5.26 -18.38 10.81
C ALA A 84 -5.05 -16.90 10.47
N GLY A 85 -5.29 -16.52 9.23
CA GLY A 85 -5.21 -15.12 8.79
C GLY A 85 -6.22 -14.23 9.50
N LEU A 86 -7.44 -14.72 9.65
CA LEU A 86 -8.50 -14.00 10.36
C LEU A 86 -8.12 -13.73 11.83
N ALA A 87 -7.62 -14.74 12.53
CA ALA A 87 -7.19 -14.59 13.92
C ALA A 87 -6.09 -13.53 14.06
N ALA A 88 -5.12 -13.53 13.15
CA ALA A 88 -4.03 -12.54 13.14
C ALA A 88 -4.57 -11.12 12.90
N GLN A 89 -5.52 -10.93 11.99
CA GLN A 89 -6.07 -9.62 11.69
C GLN A 89 -6.97 -9.11 12.81
N LEU A 90 -7.71 -9.98 13.48
CA LEU A 90 -8.51 -9.60 14.64
C LEU A 90 -7.64 -9.12 15.78
N GLU A 91 -6.49 -9.77 16.04
CA GLU A 91 -5.51 -9.31 17.01
C GLU A 91 -4.97 -7.92 16.66
N ARG A 92 -4.63 -7.71 15.41
CA ARG A 92 -4.14 -6.41 14.92
C ARG A 92 -5.20 -5.31 15.13
N LYS A 93 -6.46 -5.61 14.82
CA LYS A 93 -7.56 -4.66 15.00
C LYS A 93 -7.73 -4.29 16.47
N GLU A 94 -7.67 -5.26 17.38
CA GLU A 94 -7.71 -5.02 18.82
C GLU A 94 -6.57 -4.12 19.29
N ALA A 95 -5.39 -4.27 18.67
CA ALA A 95 -4.22 -3.43 18.96
C ALA A 95 -4.30 -2.04 18.34
N GLY A 96 -5.35 -1.73 17.58
CA GLY A 96 -5.58 -0.40 17.01
C GLY A 96 -5.18 -0.26 15.54
N ALA A 97 -4.81 -1.34 14.86
CA ALA A 97 -4.47 -1.30 13.44
C ALA A 97 -5.70 -0.91 12.59
N LYS A 98 -5.49 -0.09 11.58
CA LYS A 98 -6.55 0.43 10.70
C LYS A 98 -6.50 -0.14 9.29
N TRP A 99 -5.35 -0.66 8.86
CA TRP A 99 -5.07 -0.99 7.46
C TRP A 99 -4.54 -2.41 7.30
N CYS A 100 -4.67 -2.94 6.07
CA CYS A 100 -4.06 -4.20 5.68
C CYS A 100 -2.53 -4.12 5.84
N ASP A 101 -1.90 -5.21 6.24
CA ASP A 101 -0.45 -5.28 6.47
C ASP A 101 0.33 -5.95 5.33
N CYS A 102 -0.30 -6.17 4.17
CA CYS A 102 0.44 -6.68 3.03
C CYS A 102 1.50 -5.65 2.58
N PRO A 103 2.59 -6.07 1.90
CA PRO A 103 3.65 -5.14 1.51
C PRO A 103 3.16 -3.94 0.70
N ALA A 104 2.24 -4.14 -0.24
CA ALA A 104 1.70 -3.06 -1.06
C ALA A 104 0.88 -2.06 -0.23
N CYS A 105 -0.03 -2.53 0.61
CA CYS A 105 -0.84 -1.65 1.45
C CYS A 105 0.01 -0.94 2.50
N THR A 106 1.02 -1.60 3.06
CA THR A 106 1.95 -0.98 4.00
C THR A 106 2.71 0.16 3.33
N ALA A 107 3.28 -0.06 2.15
CA ALA A 107 4.00 0.97 1.41
C ALA A 107 3.08 2.14 1.03
N ALA A 108 1.87 1.84 0.54
CA ALA A 108 0.91 2.86 0.15
C ALA A 108 0.43 3.70 1.34
N THR A 109 0.11 3.08 2.48
CA THR A 109 -0.34 3.80 3.67
C THR A 109 0.77 4.65 4.27
N GLU A 110 2.00 4.17 4.25
CA GLU A 110 3.15 4.95 4.71
C GLU A 110 3.35 6.21 3.87
N ILE A 111 3.24 6.10 2.54
CA ILE A 111 3.30 7.26 1.64
C ILE A 111 2.14 8.23 1.95
N LEU A 112 0.92 7.73 2.02
CA LEU A 112 -0.26 8.55 2.27
C LEU A 112 -0.17 9.29 3.61
N ALA A 113 0.28 8.60 4.66
CA ALA A 113 0.45 9.20 5.98
C ALA A 113 1.54 10.28 5.98
N LYS A 114 2.64 10.04 5.26
CA LYS A 114 3.75 11.00 5.14
C LYS A 114 3.29 12.32 4.52
N PHE A 115 2.33 12.27 3.60
CA PHE A 115 1.78 13.45 2.94
C PHE A 115 0.49 13.96 3.60
N GLY A 116 0.15 13.45 4.79
CA GLY A 116 -1.00 13.93 5.57
C GLY A 116 -2.36 13.54 5.01
N ARG A 117 -2.43 12.51 4.16
CA ARG A 117 -3.68 12.08 3.52
C ARG A 117 -4.48 11.11 4.39
N ILE A 118 -3.80 10.37 5.27
CA ILE A 118 -4.42 9.42 6.21
C ILE A 118 -3.66 9.44 7.53
N GLU A 119 -4.25 8.82 8.55
CA GLU A 119 -3.59 8.50 9.82
C GLU A 119 -3.33 6.99 9.90
N LEU A 120 -2.18 6.62 10.44
CA LEU A 120 -1.83 5.21 10.64
C LEU A 120 -2.37 4.65 11.97
#